data_63e3a21a9247204a5d48daabbc1e1c00
#
_entry.id   63e3a21a9247204a5d48daabbc1e1c00
#
_cell.length_a   1.000
_cell.length_b   1.000
_cell.length_c   1.000
_cell.angle_alpha   90.00
_cell.angle_beta   90.00
_cell.angle_gamma   90.00
#
_symmetry.space_group_name_H-M   'P 1'
#
loop_
_entity.id
_entity.type
_entity.pdbx_description
1 polymer ?
#
loop_
_entity_poly.entity_id
_entity_poly.type
_entity_poly.pdbx_seq_one_letter_code
_entity_poly.pdbx_strand_id
1 'polypeptide(L)'
;YGKYIKDNFSVEYDDMGKENSFISLGTGWAEASSAPFKYFKGLPTQGGIVSPLIISGYGVSRKDYFSKNFVTLLDIAPTLYDFGEINLKNNNPNFPLEGYSLKKYLNGESNQIHEKGYVFGFEHSGYSFIMRDNWKLVNYKTPFNIKNFKLYNLESDPIEEVDLKEKEVEIFNQLIKEWEIFSKKNKLIFPTPYIDNIN
;
A
#
# COMPACT_ATOMS: atom_id res chain seq x y z
N TYR A 1 -19.17 -17.15 -2.12
CA TYR A 1 -19.58 -15.75 -1.99
C TYR A 1 -20.55 -15.33 -3.10
N GLY A 2 -20.20 -15.49 -4.38
CA GLY A 2 -21.02 -15.10 -5.53
C GLY A 2 -22.40 -15.79 -5.58
N LYS A 3 -22.48 -17.06 -5.20
CA LYS A 3 -23.77 -17.76 -5.10
C LYS A 3 -24.64 -17.17 -3.99
N TYR A 4 -24.07 -16.92 -2.80
CA TYR A 4 -24.80 -16.32 -1.70
C TYR A 4 -25.42 -14.95 -2.07
N ILE A 5 -24.67 -14.11 -2.77
CA ILE A 5 -25.17 -12.82 -3.24
C ILE A 5 -26.39 -13.00 -4.16
N LYS A 6 -26.27 -13.86 -5.18
CA LYS A 6 -27.35 -14.13 -6.14
C LYS A 6 -28.60 -14.72 -5.49
N ASP A 7 -28.41 -15.54 -4.45
CA ASP A 7 -29.52 -16.22 -3.77
C ASP A 7 -30.26 -15.30 -2.76
N ASN A 8 -29.63 -14.20 -2.31
CA ASN A 8 -30.17 -13.37 -1.22
C ASN A 8 -30.39 -11.89 -1.61
N PHE A 9 -29.85 -11.43 -2.74
CA PHE A 9 -29.92 -10.03 -3.12
C PHE A 9 -30.25 -9.87 -4.61
N SER A 10 -30.98 -8.80 -4.96
CA SER A 10 -31.10 -8.40 -6.35
C SER A 10 -29.79 -7.82 -6.86
N VAL A 11 -29.36 -8.24 -8.04
CA VAL A 11 -28.20 -7.71 -8.77
C VAL A 11 -28.59 -6.97 -10.04
N GLU A 12 -29.91 -6.74 -10.21
CA GLU A 12 -30.45 -6.04 -11.38
C GLU A 12 -30.14 -4.55 -11.35
N TYR A 13 -29.87 -3.98 -12.52
CA TYR A 13 -29.50 -2.57 -12.66
C TYR A 13 -30.58 -1.63 -12.08
N ASP A 14 -31.87 -1.93 -12.34
CA ASP A 14 -33.00 -1.11 -11.90
C ASP A 14 -33.25 -1.18 -10.39
N ASP A 15 -32.65 -2.14 -9.70
CA ASP A 15 -32.72 -2.28 -8.26
C ASP A 15 -31.55 -1.64 -7.51
N MET A 16 -30.64 -1.02 -8.25
CA MET A 16 -29.46 -0.37 -7.69
C MET A 16 -29.84 0.68 -6.62
N GLY A 17 -29.31 0.49 -5.40
CA GLY A 17 -29.57 1.37 -4.26
C GLY A 17 -30.89 1.11 -3.54
N LYS A 18 -31.73 0.17 -3.98
CA LYS A 18 -32.94 -0.25 -3.28
C LYS A 18 -32.62 -1.23 -2.15
N GLU A 19 -33.57 -1.41 -1.26
CA GLU A 19 -33.50 -2.45 -0.22
C GLU A 19 -33.30 -3.83 -0.85
N ASN A 20 -32.48 -4.66 -0.21
CA ASN A 20 -32.09 -5.99 -0.68
C ASN A 20 -31.41 -6.03 -2.06
N SER A 21 -30.84 -4.91 -2.54
CA SER A 21 -29.94 -4.93 -3.68
C SER A 21 -28.48 -5.09 -3.26
N PHE A 22 -27.69 -5.78 -4.07
CA PHE A 22 -26.25 -5.86 -3.92
C PHE A 22 -25.58 -5.43 -5.22
N ILE A 23 -24.95 -4.28 -5.18
CA ILE A 23 -24.22 -3.74 -6.33
C ILE A 23 -22.74 -3.71 -6.01
N SER A 24 -21.95 -4.34 -6.87
CA SER A 24 -20.50 -4.26 -6.87
C SER A 24 -20.06 -3.37 -8.04
N LEU A 25 -19.07 -2.52 -7.77
CA LEU A 25 -18.48 -1.66 -8.80
C LEU A 25 -17.90 -2.49 -9.97
N GLY A 26 -17.51 -3.75 -9.69
CA GLY A 26 -16.83 -4.61 -10.64
C GLY A 26 -15.39 -4.15 -10.93
N THR A 27 -14.61 -5.02 -11.54
CA THR A 27 -13.16 -4.80 -11.76
C THR A 27 -12.91 -3.66 -12.75
N GLY A 28 -13.68 -3.59 -13.83
CA GLY A 28 -13.50 -2.56 -14.86
C GLY A 28 -13.74 -1.14 -14.35
N TRP A 29 -14.81 -0.90 -13.59
CA TRP A 29 -15.08 0.41 -12.99
C TRP A 29 -14.14 0.72 -11.84
N ALA A 30 -13.71 -0.30 -11.07
CA ALA A 30 -12.71 -0.11 -10.02
C ALA A 30 -11.37 0.37 -10.62
N GLU A 31 -10.93 -0.21 -11.73
CA GLU A 31 -9.71 0.23 -12.43
C GLU A 31 -9.87 1.61 -13.06
N ALA A 32 -11.00 1.88 -13.71
CA ALA A 32 -11.29 3.20 -14.24
C ALA A 32 -11.29 4.30 -13.16
N SER A 33 -11.80 3.99 -11.96
CA SER A 33 -11.80 4.91 -10.81
C SER A 33 -10.42 5.13 -10.20
N SER A 34 -9.47 4.22 -10.43
CA SER A 34 -8.08 4.32 -9.96
C SER A 34 -7.15 4.95 -10.99
N ALA A 35 -7.65 5.24 -12.20
CA ALA A 35 -6.83 5.85 -13.26
C ALA A 35 -6.17 7.17 -12.79
N PRO A 36 -4.93 7.46 -13.21
CA PRO A 36 -4.14 6.75 -14.23
C PRO A 36 -3.35 5.55 -13.70
N PHE A 37 -3.48 5.19 -12.42
CA PHE A 37 -2.72 4.11 -11.79
C PHE A 37 -3.23 2.73 -12.23
N LYS A 38 -2.32 1.77 -12.28
CA LYS A 38 -2.62 0.39 -12.66
C LYS A 38 -3.40 -0.34 -11.56
N TYR A 39 -4.47 -1.01 -11.97
CA TYR A 39 -5.33 -1.83 -11.13
C TYR A 39 -6.06 -1.05 -10.01
N PHE A 40 -6.47 -1.74 -8.95
CA PHE A 40 -7.40 -1.24 -7.92
C PHE A 40 -7.16 -1.94 -6.58
N LYS A 41 -7.89 -1.52 -5.54
CA LYS A 41 -7.85 -2.06 -4.18
C LYS A 41 -7.82 -3.60 -4.15
N GLY A 42 -6.91 -4.14 -3.36
CA GLY A 42 -6.64 -5.58 -3.22
C GLY A 42 -5.37 -6.02 -3.93
N LEU A 43 -4.80 -5.16 -4.79
CA LEU A 43 -3.53 -5.42 -5.47
C LEU A 43 -2.43 -4.46 -4.97
N PRO A 44 -1.16 -4.87 -5.01
CA PRO A 44 -0.05 -4.11 -4.43
C PRO A 44 0.52 -3.02 -5.37
N THR A 45 -0.16 -2.77 -6.49
CA THR A 45 0.18 -1.69 -7.45
C THR A 45 -0.29 -0.34 -6.92
N GLN A 46 0.19 0.75 -7.53
CA GLN A 46 -0.18 2.10 -7.10
C GLN A 46 -1.71 2.31 -7.10
N GLY A 47 -2.43 1.80 -8.09
CA GLY A 47 -3.90 1.88 -8.11
C GLY A 47 -4.60 1.12 -6.98
N GLY A 48 -3.92 0.16 -6.36
CA GLY A 48 -4.46 -0.59 -5.23
C GLY A 48 -4.09 -0.06 -3.85
N ILE A 49 -3.03 0.76 -3.73
CA ILE A 49 -2.47 1.18 -2.43
C ILE A 49 -2.42 2.70 -2.22
N VAL A 50 -2.39 3.50 -3.27
CA VAL A 50 -2.35 4.97 -3.12
C VAL A 50 -3.73 5.50 -2.75
N SER A 51 -3.75 6.32 -1.71
CA SER A 51 -4.95 7.00 -1.23
C SER A 51 -4.63 8.45 -0.90
N PRO A 52 -5.50 9.42 -1.23
CA PRO A 52 -5.30 10.80 -0.84
C PRO A 52 -5.28 10.98 0.68
N LEU A 53 -4.35 11.80 1.17
CA LEU A 53 -4.29 12.24 2.55
C LEU A 53 -4.27 13.76 2.59
N ILE A 54 -5.23 14.36 3.31
CA ILE A 54 -5.30 15.79 3.54
C ILE A 54 -5.14 16.05 5.02
N ILE A 55 -4.18 16.90 5.39
CA ILE A 55 -3.92 17.29 6.77
C ILE A 55 -4.03 18.81 6.88
N SER A 56 -4.85 19.28 7.81
CA SER A 56 -5.01 20.69 8.10
C SER A 56 -5.29 20.91 9.59
N GLY A 57 -5.04 22.11 10.09
CA GLY A 57 -5.38 22.48 11.45
C GLY A 57 -4.23 23.14 12.21
N TYR A 58 -4.38 23.19 13.54
CA TYR A 58 -3.40 23.78 14.45
C TYR A 58 -2.05 23.06 14.34
N GLY A 59 -0.95 23.84 14.25
CA GLY A 59 0.40 23.30 14.15
C GLY A 59 0.83 22.93 12.73
N VAL A 60 -0.05 23.03 11.72
CA VAL A 60 0.30 22.84 10.31
C VAL A 60 0.69 24.19 9.71
N SER A 61 1.98 24.38 9.46
CA SER A 61 2.51 25.63 8.87
C SER A 61 2.54 25.61 7.34
N ARG A 62 2.61 24.43 6.74
CA ARG A 62 2.58 24.27 5.29
C ARG A 62 1.14 24.37 4.79
N LYS A 63 0.82 25.52 4.18
CA LYS A 63 -0.50 25.81 3.60
C LYS A 63 -0.44 25.66 2.09
N ASP A 64 -1.53 25.20 1.50
CA ASP A 64 -1.70 25.07 0.05
C ASP A 64 -0.53 24.29 -0.62
N TYR A 65 -0.06 23.26 0.07
CA TYR A 65 1.13 22.51 -0.28
C TYR A 65 0.79 21.07 -0.65
N PHE A 66 1.25 20.67 -1.83
CA PHE A 66 1.18 19.27 -2.28
C PHE A 66 2.51 18.57 -2.01
N SER A 67 2.48 17.57 -1.14
CA SER A 67 3.66 16.76 -0.80
C SER A 67 3.80 15.57 -1.74
N LYS A 68 5.03 15.33 -2.20
CA LYS A 68 5.42 14.08 -2.89
C LYS A 68 6.13 13.09 -1.95
N ASN A 69 6.25 13.40 -0.66
CA ASN A 69 6.86 12.48 0.28
C ASN A 69 6.01 11.22 0.42
N PHE A 70 6.68 10.09 0.53
CA PHE A 70 6.05 8.82 0.87
C PHE A 70 5.51 8.88 2.31
N VAL A 71 4.28 8.46 2.49
CA VAL A 71 3.59 8.39 3.79
C VAL A 71 2.79 7.10 3.84
N THR A 72 2.73 6.48 5.00
CA THR A 72 1.94 5.28 5.25
C THR A 72 0.91 5.50 6.36
N LEU A 73 -0.07 4.62 6.48
CA LEU A 73 -1.01 4.64 7.61
C LEU A 73 -0.30 4.46 8.96
N LEU A 74 0.88 3.84 8.99
CA LEU A 74 1.68 3.69 10.21
C LEU A 74 2.13 5.03 10.78
N ASP A 75 2.27 6.05 9.93
CA ASP A 75 2.76 7.38 10.31
C ASP A 75 1.67 8.25 10.97
N ILE A 76 0.39 7.87 10.83
CA ILE A 76 -0.73 8.66 11.35
C ILE A 76 -0.77 8.64 12.87
N ALA A 77 -0.69 7.45 13.47
CA ALA A 77 -0.76 7.34 14.94
C ALA A 77 0.38 8.10 15.65
N PRO A 78 1.69 7.90 15.31
CA PRO A 78 2.75 8.70 15.93
C PRO A 78 2.59 10.21 15.71
N THR A 79 2.02 10.63 14.57
CA THR A 79 1.74 12.04 14.31
C THR A 79 0.70 12.61 15.28
N LEU A 80 -0.40 11.88 15.50
CA LEU A 80 -1.45 12.31 16.43
C LEU A 80 -0.92 12.38 17.87
N TYR A 81 -0.14 11.39 18.30
CA TYR A 81 0.48 11.39 19.62
C TYR A 81 1.43 12.58 19.81
N ASP A 82 2.22 12.88 18.79
CA ASP A 82 3.19 13.97 18.83
C ASP A 82 2.51 15.35 18.86
N PHE A 83 1.41 15.54 18.12
CA PHE A 83 0.60 16.75 18.23
C PHE A 83 -0.13 16.86 19.57
N GLY A 84 -0.55 15.74 20.15
CA GLY A 84 -1.18 15.68 21.45
C GLY A 84 -0.18 15.77 22.64
N GLU A 85 1.12 15.90 22.37
CA GLU A 85 2.20 15.92 23.37
C GLU A 85 2.20 14.70 24.30
N ILE A 86 1.70 13.56 23.77
CA ILE A 86 1.61 12.31 24.50
C ILE A 86 2.93 11.55 24.39
N ASN A 87 3.60 11.35 25.52
CA ASN A 87 4.86 10.63 25.57
C ASN A 87 4.65 9.10 25.45
N LEU A 88 5.03 8.54 24.30
CA LEU A 88 4.90 7.11 24.02
C LEU A 88 5.96 6.23 24.69
N LYS A 89 7.03 6.79 25.28
CA LYS A 89 8.08 6.00 25.95
C LYS A 89 7.57 5.15 27.09
N ASN A 90 6.41 5.47 27.64
CA ASN A 90 5.75 4.73 28.71
C ASN A 90 4.64 3.78 28.21
N ASN A 91 4.41 3.69 26.91
CA ASN A 91 3.36 2.88 26.34
C ASN A 91 3.85 1.45 26.06
N ASN A 92 2.96 0.52 26.29
CA ASN A 92 3.10 -0.94 26.24
C ASN A 92 4.19 -1.42 25.25
N PRO A 93 5.31 -1.99 25.74
CA PRO A 93 6.39 -2.48 24.90
C PRO A 93 5.97 -3.61 23.95
N ASN A 94 4.79 -4.19 24.17
CA ASN A 94 4.24 -5.26 23.34
C ASN A 94 3.63 -4.75 22.02
N PHE A 95 3.42 -3.43 21.89
CA PHE A 95 2.85 -2.81 20.69
C PHE A 95 3.61 -1.53 20.31
N PRO A 96 4.86 -1.65 19.84
CA PRO A 96 5.63 -0.51 19.41
C PRO A 96 4.96 0.14 18.19
N LEU A 97 4.91 1.46 18.16
CA LEU A 97 4.55 2.18 16.94
C LEU A 97 5.73 2.12 15.95
N GLU A 98 5.47 1.66 14.75
CA GLU A 98 6.50 1.48 13.71
C GLU A 98 6.62 2.68 12.77
N GLY A 99 5.62 3.58 12.73
CA GLY A 99 5.59 4.73 11.84
C GLY A 99 6.39 5.93 12.35
N TYR A 100 6.48 6.95 11.53
CA TYR A 100 7.18 8.21 11.79
C TYR A 100 6.20 9.36 11.94
N SER A 101 6.43 10.24 12.92
CA SER A 101 5.61 11.44 13.07
C SER A 101 5.84 12.43 11.92
N LEU A 102 4.75 12.90 11.32
CA LEU A 102 4.76 13.95 10.31
C LEU A 102 4.91 15.37 10.91
N LYS A 103 4.88 15.54 12.23
CA LYS A 103 4.81 16.85 12.89
C LYS A 103 5.92 17.80 12.43
N LYS A 104 7.17 17.36 12.43
CA LYS A 104 8.31 18.19 11.99
C LYS A 104 8.21 18.61 10.54
N TYR A 105 7.68 17.73 9.69
CA TYR A 105 7.44 18.06 8.29
C TYR A 105 6.28 19.03 8.14
N LEU A 106 5.17 18.82 8.83
CA LEU A 106 3.96 19.64 8.74
C LEU A 106 4.16 21.06 9.29
N ASN A 107 4.99 21.23 10.30
CA ASN A 107 5.30 22.55 10.87
C ASN A 107 6.50 23.24 10.19
N GLY A 108 7.10 22.63 9.18
CA GLY A 108 8.17 23.23 8.37
C GLY A 108 9.59 23.07 8.91
N GLU A 109 9.78 22.32 9.99
CA GLU A 109 11.10 22.04 10.59
C GLU A 109 11.93 21.04 9.78
N SER A 110 11.28 20.20 8.97
CA SER A 110 11.93 19.20 8.12
C SER A 110 11.34 19.21 6.71
N ASN A 111 12.15 18.88 5.72
CA ASN A 111 11.70 18.63 4.34
C ASN A 111 11.49 17.15 4.05
N GLN A 112 11.82 16.27 4.99
CA GLN A 112 11.70 14.82 4.86
C GLN A 112 10.87 14.26 6.02
N ILE A 113 10.13 13.21 5.74
CA ILE A 113 9.34 12.44 6.72
C ILE A 113 10.15 11.22 7.14
N HIS A 114 10.56 10.41 6.17
CA HIS A 114 11.43 9.26 6.39
C HIS A 114 12.87 9.57 6.00
N GLU A 115 13.80 8.89 6.64
CA GLU A 115 15.21 8.98 6.28
C GLU A 115 15.46 8.38 4.88
N LYS A 116 16.49 8.86 4.21
CA LYS A 116 16.93 8.30 2.92
C LYS A 116 17.26 6.81 3.09
N GLY A 117 16.76 5.99 2.18
CA GLY A 117 16.91 4.55 2.24
C GLY A 117 15.90 3.84 3.15
N TYR A 118 14.86 4.53 3.61
CA TYR A 118 13.75 3.91 4.34
C TYR A 118 13.13 2.81 3.49
N VAL A 119 13.00 1.63 4.09
CA VAL A 119 12.41 0.46 3.43
C VAL A 119 11.04 0.19 3.99
N PHE A 120 10.06 0.08 3.11
CA PHE A 120 8.70 -0.29 3.45
C PHE A 120 8.24 -1.49 2.63
N GLY A 121 7.81 -2.55 3.31
CA GLY A 121 7.30 -3.78 2.70
C GLY A 121 5.87 -4.06 3.08
N PHE A 122 5.18 -4.79 2.23
CA PHE A 122 3.80 -5.22 2.43
C PHE A 122 3.54 -6.58 1.78
N GLU A 123 2.74 -7.39 2.46
CA GLU A 123 2.22 -8.65 1.91
C GLU A 123 0.75 -8.81 2.29
N HIS A 124 -0.06 -9.26 1.35
CA HIS A 124 -1.45 -9.63 1.57
C HIS A 124 -1.87 -10.72 0.59
N SER A 125 -2.20 -11.90 1.11
CA SER A 125 -2.72 -13.04 0.32
C SER A 125 -1.82 -13.45 -0.87
N GLY A 126 -0.50 -13.35 -0.70
CA GLY A 126 0.49 -13.67 -1.74
C GLY A 126 0.81 -12.50 -2.67
N TYR A 127 0.05 -11.41 -2.62
CA TYR A 127 0.40 -10.14 -3.26
C TYR A 127 1.37 -9.36 -2.40
N SER A 128 2.39 -8.78 -2.99
CA SER A 128 3.44 -8.18 -2.19
C SER A 128 4.19 -7.07 -2.91
N PHE A 129 4.73 -6.14 -2.13
CA PHE A 129 5.69 -5.18 -2.62
C PHE A 129 6.73 -4.83 -1.57
N ILE A 130 7.86 -4.30 -2.02
CA ILE A 130 8.84 -3.62 -1.19
C ILE A 130 9.31 -2.37 -1.89
N MET A 131 9.46 -1.30 -1.13
CA MET A 131 9.91 0.00 -1.61
C MET A 131 11.12 0.47 -0.84
N ARG A 132 12.02 1.14 -1.55
CA ARG A 132 13.11 1.92 -0.99
C ARG A 132 13.34 3.15 -1.85
N ASP A 133 13.29 4.32 -1.22
CA ASP A 133 13.29 5.59 -1.94
C ASP A 133 12.18 5.60 -3.03
N ASN A 134 12.53 5.84 -4.29
CA ASN A 134 11.59 5.82 -5.42
C ASN A 134 11.48 4.45 -6.13
N TRP A 135 12.21 3.45 -5.66
CA TRP A 135 12.22 2.13 -6.29
C TRP A 135 11.24 1.18 -5.61
N LYS A 136 10.49 0.45 -6.42
CA LYS A 136 9.49 -0.50 -5.95
C LYS A 136 9.59 -1.83 -6.68
N LEU A 137 9.75 -2.91 -5.92
CA LEU A 137 9.42 -4.26 -6.39
C LEU A 137 7.97 -4.57 -6.09
N VAL A 138 7.24 -5.11 -7.06
CA VAL A 138 5.85 -5.52 -6.87
C VAL A 138 5.57 -6.89 -7.46
N ASN A 139 4.90 -7.76 -6.70
CA ASN A 139 4.35 -9.03 -7.17
C ASN A 139 2.83 -9.02 -7.01
N TYR A 140 2.12 -9.02 -8.13
CA TYR A 140 0.65 -9.11 -8.19
C TYR A 140 0.17 -10.42 -8.82
N LYS A 141 1.01 -11.49 -8.74
CA LYS A 141 0.63 -12.84 -9.16
C LYS A 141 0.61 -13.78 -7.96
N THR A 142 -0.38 -14.64 -7.91
CA THR A 142 -0.49 -15.72 -6.94
C THR A 142 -0.46 -17.08 -7.64
N PRO A 143 0.09 -18.12 -7.01
CA PRO A 143 0.77 -18.12 -5.72
C PRO A 143 2.05 -17.28 -5.75
N PHE A 144 2.48 -16.82 -4.58
CA PHE A 144 3.71 -16.01 -4.48
C PHE A 144 4.92 -16.75 -5.07
N ASN A 145 5.68 -16.04 -5.89
CA ASN A 145 6.97 -16.49 -6.38
C ASN A 145 7.89 -15.26 -6.57
N ILE A 146 9.07 -15.31 -5.98
CA ILE A 146 10.04 -14.22 -6.02
C ILE A 146 10.42 -13.81 -7.46
N LYS A 147 10.38 -14.76 -8.41
CA LYS A 147 10.64 -14.53 -9.84
C LYS A 147 9.57 -13.65 -10.52
N ASN A 148 8.40 -13.53 -9.91
CA ASN A 148 7.29 -12.72 -10.43
C ASN A 148 7.43 -11.24 -10.10
N PHE A 149 8.38 -10.86 -9.25
CA PHE A 149 8.63 -9.46 -8.98
C PHE A 149 8.97 -8.69 -10.25
N LYS A 150 8.41 -7.50 -10.34
CA LYS A 150 8.72 -6.48 -11.32
C LYS A 150 9.28 -5.27 -10.61
N LEU A 151 10.16 -4.53 -11.28
CA LEU A 151 10.83 -3.36 -10.74
C LEU A 151 10.35 -2.09 -11.44
N TYR A 152 9.97 -1.11 -10.66
CA TYR A 152 9.55 0.21 -11.14
C TYR A 152 10.27 1.33 -10.42
N ASN A 153 10.47 2.45 -11.11
CA ASN A 153 10.91 3.71 -10.51
C ASN A 153 9.72 4.67 -10.47
N LEU A 154 9.13 4.87 -9.31
CA LEU A 154 7.91 5.66 -9.15
C LEU A 154 8.09 7.17 -9.35
N GLU A 155 9.33 7.68 -9.41
CA GLU A 155 9.59 9.07 -9.75
C GLU A 155 9.37 9.34 -11.24
N SER A 156 9.85 8.45 -12.09
CA SER A 156 9.75 8.55 -13.56
C SER A 156 8.54 7.80 -14.12
N ASP A 157 8.05 6.78 -13.42
CA ASP A 157 6.94 5.91 -13.83
C ASP A 157 5.99 5.63 -12.65
N PRO A 158 5.22 6.62 -12.21
CA PRO A 158 4.28 6.49 -11.10
C PRO A 158 3.11 5.54 -11.40
N ILE A 159 2.89 5.17 -12.66
CA ILE A 159 1.81 4.27 -13.09
C ILE A 159 2.27 2.81 -13.26
N GLU A 160 3.55 2.52 -13.01
CA GLU A 160 4.12 1.17 -13.06
C GLU A 160 3.96 0.49 -14.44
N GLU A 161 4.28 1.21 -15.51
CA GLU A 161 4.10 0.73 -16.89
C GLU A 161 5.31 -0.09 -17.35
N VAL A 162 6.53 0.39 -17.08
CA VAL A 162 7.78 -0.17 -17.62
C VAL A 162 8.54 -0.97 -16.57
N ASP A 163 8.56 -2.30 -16.72
CA ASP A 163 9.34 -3.19 -15.84
C ASP A 163 10.84 -3.03 -16.13
N LEU A 164 11.59 -2.55 -15.14
CA LEU A 164 13.02 -2.25 -15.24
C LEU A 164 13.92 -3.36 -14.71
N LYS A 165 13.41 -4.53 -14.31
CA LYS A 165 14.20 -5.58 -13.66
C LYS A 165 15.39 -6.09 -14.47
N GLU A 166 15.28 -6.13 -15.80
CA GLU A 166 16.34 -6.57 -16.70
C GLU A 166 17.36 -5.45 -17.00
N LYS A 167 16.95 -4.18 -16.83
CA LYS A 167 17.77 -3.01 -17.08
C LYS A 167 18.52 -2.56 -15.83
N GLU A 168 17.85 -2.58 -14.68
CA GLU A 168 18.37 -2.11 -13.39
C GLU A 168 18.63 -3.29 -12.44
N VAL A 169 19.48 -4.22 -12.90
CA VAL A 169 19.74 -5.52 -12.24
C VAL A 169 20.30 -5.36 -10.82
N GLU A 170 21.18 -4.37 -10.61
CA GLU A 170 21.77 -4.14 -9.28
C GLU A 170 20.71 -3.69 -8.27
N ILE A 171 19.84 -2.76 -8.67
CA ILE A 171 18.75 -2.25 -7.84
C ILE A 171 17.72 -3.37 -7.57
N PHE A 172 17.39 -4.14 -8.61
CA PHE A 172 16.52 -5.30 -8.46
C PHE A 172 17.06 -6.27 -7.40
N ASN A 173 18.33 -6.68 -7.52
CA ASN A 173 18.95 -7.61 -6.58
C ASN A 173 19.07 -7.04 -5.16
N GLN A 174 19.28 -5.74 -5.02
CA GLN A 174 19.29 -5.07 -3.73
C GLN A 174 17.89 -5.14 -3.06
N LEU A 175 16.85 -4.79 -3.77
CA LEU A 175 15.48 -4.84 -3.25
C LEU A 175 15.00 -6.27 -2.98
N ILE A 176 15.46 -7.26 -3.74
CA ILE A 176 15.21 -8.68 -3.43
C ILE A 176 15.79 -9.05 -2.06
N LYS A 177 17.01 -8.65 -1.75
CA LYS A 177 17.62 -8.88 -0.43
C LYS A 177 16.84 -8.20 0.68
N GLU A 178 16.36 -6.97 0.45
CA GLU A 178 15.54 -6.24 1.41
C GLU A 178 14.18 -6.92 1.62
N TRP A 179 13.58 -7.44 0.56
CA TRP A 179 12.38 -8.27 0.65
C TRP A 179 12.60 -9.54 1.50
N GLU A 180 13.71 -10.23 1.31
CA GLU A 180 14.05 -11.42 2.09
C GLU A 180 14.21 -11.10 3.58
N ILE A 181 14.88 -9.98 3.90
CA ILE A 181 15.02 -9.48 5.27
C ILE A 181 13.65 -9.14 5.87
N PHE A 182 12.82 -8.38 5.13
CA PHE A 182 11.47 -8.00 5.54
C PHE A 182 10.60 -9.25 5.78
N SER A 183 10.58 -10.19 4.84
CA SER A 183 9.83 -11.43 4.92
C SER A 183 10.21 -12.25 6.15
N LYS A 184 11.50 -12.40 6.40
CA LYS A 184 12.02 -13.13 7.56
C LYS A 184 11.71 -12.44 8.89
N LYS A 185 11.92 -11.12 8.96
CA LYS A 185 11.62 -10.29 10.15
C LYS A 185 10.15 -10.41 10.56
N ASN A 186 9.26 -10.35 9.57
CA ASN A 186 7.81 -10.36 9.78
C ASN A 186 7.20 -11.77 9.76
N LYS A 187 8.03 -12.83 9.61
CA LYS A 187 7.60 -14.24 9.59
C LYS A 187 6.45 -14.46 8.58
N LEU A 188 6.60 -13.92 7.37
CA LEU A 188 5.55 -14.02 6.36
C LEU A 188 5.26 -15.47 6.01
N ILE A 189 3.97 -15.80 5.94
CA ILE A 189 3.47 -17.11 5.53
C ILE A 189 2.67 -16.90 4.24
N PHE A 190 3.18 -17.47 3.15
CA PHE A 190 2.48 -17.37 1.87
C PHE A 190 1.40 -18.45 1.78
N PRO A 191 0.21 -18.10 1.28
CA PRO A 191 -0.82 -19.10 1.02
C PRO A 191 -0.27 -20.18 0.09
N THR A 192 -0.43 -21.43 0.49
CA THR A 192 -0.23 -22.56 -0.44
C THR A 192 -1.31 -22.47 -1.51
N PRO A 193 -1.01 -22.82 -2.79
CA PRO A 193 -2.03 -22.90 -3.81
C PRO A 193 -3.17 -23.79 -3.30
N TYR A 194 -4.39 -23.26 -3.31
CA TYR A 194 -5.57 -24.09 -3.09
C TYR A 194 -5.66 -25.03 -4.30
N ILE A 195 -5.25 -26.27 -4.11
CA ILE A 195 -5.48 -27.32 -5.10
C ILE A 195 -6.94 -27.69 -4.95
N ASP A 196 -7.79 -27.12 -5.78
CA ASP A 196 -9.15 -27.61 -5.94
C ASP A 196 -9.07 -29.06 -6.42
N ASN A 197 -9.16 -30.00 -5.48
CA ASN A 197 -9.51 -31.38 -5.77
C ASN A 197 -10.99 -31.40 -6.17
N ILE A 198 -11.28 -30.85 -7.34
CA ILE A 198 -12.54 -31.10 -8.03
C ILE A 198 -12.26 -32.25 -8.98
N ASN A 199 -12.43 -33.46 -8.46
CA ASN A 199 -12.73 -34.64 -9.26
C ASN A 199 -14.21 -34.69 -9.56
#